data_80858b1c7613a9f27c7f84763e5627ca
#
_entry.id   80858b1c7613a9f27c7f84763e5627ca
#
_cell.length_a   1.000
_cell.length_b   1.000
_cell.length_c   1.000
_cell.angle_alpha   90.00
_cell.angle_beta   90.00
_cell.angle_gamma   90.00
#
_symmetry.space_group_name_H-M   'P 1'
#
loop_
_entity.id
_entity.type
_entity.pdbx_description
1 polymer ?
#
loop_
_entity_poly.entity_id
_entity_poly.type
_entity_poly.pdbx_seq_one_letter_code
_entity_poly.pdbx_strand_id
1 'polypeptide(L)'
;MSGRARRFLIFTLRGDRYAMNVSDLAEVMETPPTFPIPKAPKTFLGVMNFHGNPLPVLDLASFLHDEPPGNSGRILILDHKIGSLALRIDTVERIISDIRGLQIQQQEEVSYARQSIMFNTEKIPLLAIDMLMAELEDEIRAGGGKNEGSAGVKAEKG
;
A
#
# COMPACT_ATOMS: atom_id res chain seq x y z
N MET A 1 -14.98 -20.05 -20.87
CA MET A 1 -15.08 -18.66 -20.94
C MET A 1 -13.79 -18.00 -20.49
N SER A 2 -13.37 -17.23 -21.28
CA SER A 2 -12.18 -16.55 -20.88
C SER A 2 -12.52 -15.55 -19.81
N GLY A 3 -11.70 -15.45 -18.86
CA GLY A 3 -11.85 -14.42 -17.88
C GLY A 3 -11.55 -13.07 -18.47
N ARG A 4 -11.77 -12.07 -17.68
CA ARG A 4 -11.34 -10.74 -18.05
C ARG A 4 -9.82 -10.70 -18.05
N ALA A 5 -9.25 -9.93 -18.95
CA ALA A 5 -7.85 -9.65 -18.89
C ALA A 5 -7.53 -8.97 -17.56
N ARG A 6 -6.45 -9.39 -16.92
CA ARG A 6 -6.00 -8.72 -15.71
C ARG A 6 -5.40 -7.39 -16.09
N ARG A 7 -5.60 -6.40 -15.22
CA ARG A 7 -5.05 -5.08 -15.42
C ARG A 7 -4.20 -4.71 -14.22
N PHE A 8 -3.14 -4.00 -14.50
CA PHE A 8 -2.18 -3.61 -13.48
C PHE A 8 -1.94 -2.11 -13.56
N LEU A 9 -1.94 -1.49 -12.40
CA LEU A 9 -1.57 -0.09 -12.28
C LEU A 9 -0.08 0.00 -12.07
N ILE A 10 0.61 0.78 -12.91
CA ILE A 10 2.04 1.05 -12.73
C ILE A 10 2.16 2.39 -12.02
N PHE A 11 2.88 2.40 -10.92
CA PHE A 11 3.07 3.61 -10.12
C PHE A 11 4.51 3.67 -9.64
N THR A 12 4.89 4.80 -9.08
CA THR A 12 6.27 5.00 -8.63
C THR A 12 6.33 5.32 -7.15
N LEU A 13 7.41 4.87 -6.54
CA LEU A 13 7.79 5.23 -5.17
C LEU A 13 9.26 5.63 -5.23
N ARG A 14 9.57 6.89 -4.93
CA ARG A 14 10.95 7.39 -4.94
C ARG A 14 11.67 7.07 -6.24
N GLY A 15 10.94 7.16 -7.35
CA GLY A 15 11.52 6.93 -8.66
C GLY A 15 11.51 5.50 -9.15
N ASP A 16 11.22 4.54 -8.29
CA ASP A 16 11.16 3.13 -8.68
C ASP A 16 9.75 2.74 -9.05
N ARG A 17 9.63 1.87 -10.04
CA ARG A 17 8.33 1.42 -10.52
C ARG A 17 7.86 0.20 -9.77
N TYR A 18 6.56 0.19 -9.50
CA TYR A 18 5.84 -0.92 -8.87
C TYR A 18 4.54 -1.13 -9.62
N ALA A 19 3.97 -2.31 -9.48
CA ALA A 19 2.68 -2.62 -10.08
C ALA A 19 1.73 -3.13 -9.02
N MET A 20 0.45 -2.96 -9.28
CA MET A 20 -0.60 -3.45 -8.39
C MET A 20 -1.79 -3.90 -9.24
N ASN A 21 -2.45 -4.97 -8.81
CA ASN A 21 -3.67 -5.40 -9.48
C ASN A 21 -4.74 -4.31 -9.36
N VAL A 22 -5.33 -3.94 -10.49
CA VAL A 22 -6.40 -2.94 -10.48
C VAL A 22 -7.61 -3.44 -9.70
N SER A 23 -7.81 -4.76 -9.65
CA SER A 23 -8.91 -5.33 -8.89
C SER A 23 -8.80 -5.09 -7.39
N ASP A 24 -7.62 -4.73 -6.89
CA ASP A 24 -7.43 -4.41 -5.49
C ASP A 24 -7.74 -2.96 -5.17
N LEU A 25 -8.03 -2.15 -6.18
CA LEU A 25 -8.25 -0.71 -6.02
C LEU A 25 -9.71 -0.35 -6.15
N ALA A 26 -10.15 0.58 -5.32
CA ALA A 26 -11.46 1.19 -5.47
C ALA A 26 -11.36 2.51 -6.22
N GLU A 27 -10.32 3.29 -5.94
CA GLU A 27 -10.24 4.64 -6.49
C GLU A 27 -8.81 5.16 -6.42
N VAL A 28 -8.47 6.08 -7.32
CA VAL A 28 -7.21 6.84 -7.29
C VAL A 28 -7.59 8.31 -7.19
N MET A 29 -6.94 9.05 -6.31
CA MET A 29 -7.31 10.45 -6.12
C MET A 29 -6.10 11.27 -5.66
N GLU A 30 -6.28 12.58 -5.68
CA GLU A 30 -5.30 13.49 -5.10
C GLU A 30 -5.27 13.31 -3.59
N THR A 31 -4.15 13.65 -2.98
CA THR A 31 -4.04 13.55 -1.53
C THR A 31 -4.89 14.62 -0.86
N PRO A 32 -5.92 14.23 -0.12
CA PRO A 32 -6.73 15.20 0.62
C PRO A 32 -6.04 15.54 1.94
N PRO A 33 -6.58 16.52 2.68
CA PRO A 33 -6.08 16.77 4.03
C PRO A 33 -6.19 15.53 4.89
N THR A 34 -5.18 15.31 5.73
CA THR A 34 -5.19 14.21 6.68
C THR A 34 -5.09 14.76 8.09
N PHE A 35 -5.61 13.97 9.03
CA PHE A 35 -5.63 14.34 10.44
C PHE A 35 -4.82 13.31 11.20
N PRO A 36 -3.91 13.73 12.09
CA PRO A 36 -3.02 12.79 12.76
C PRO A 36 -3.78 11.75 13.59
N ILE A 37 -3.23 10.55 13.65
CA ILE A 37 -3.74 9.50 14.55
C ILE A 37 -2.77 9.43 15.72
N PRO A 38 -3.23 9.71 16.94
CA PRO A 38 -2.33 9.65 18.10
C PRO A 38 -1.71 8.26 18.23
N LYS A 39 -0.41 8.22 18.45
CA LYS A 39 0.34 6.98 18.69
C LYS A 39 0.36 6.01 17.53
N ALA A 40 0.01 6.45 16.34
CA ALA A 40 0.12 5.60 15.16
C ALA A 40 1.58 5.45 14.75
N PRO A 41 1.92 4.35 14.06
CA PRO A 41 3.26 4.24 13.48
C PRO A 41 3.57 5.42 12.57
N LYS A 42 4.86 5.75 12.47
CA LYS A 42 5.29 6.93 11.71
C LYS A 42 4.97 6.83 10.23
N THR A 43 4.76 5.63 9.73
CA THR A 43 4.45 5.43 8.32
C THR A 43 3.03 5.85 7.98
N PHE A 44 2.18 6.05 8.98
CA PHE A 44 0.82 6.54 8.74
C PHE A 44 0.82 8.05 8.73
N LEU A 45 0.22 8.62 7.68
CA LEU A 45 0.08 10.07 7.56
C LEU A 45 -1.06 10.60 8.41
N GLY A 46 -2.03 9.76 8.71
CA GLY A 46 -3.20 10.16 9.46
C GLY A 46 -4.43 9.52 8.89
N VAL A 47 -5.56 10.15 9.13
CA VAL A 47 -6.87 9.70 8.67
C VAL A 47 -7.40 10.72 7.67
N MET A 48 -7.96 10.24 6.56
CA MET A 48 -8.67 11.08 5.62
C MET A 48 -10.15 10.77 5.69
N ASN A 49 -10.96 11.69 5.20
CA ASN A 49 -12.39 11.47 5.07
C ASN A 49 -12.67 10.94 3.67
N PHE A 50 -13.22 9.73 3.59
CA PHE A 50 -13.58 9.13 2.32
C PHE A 50 -15.06 8.82 2.35
N HIS A 51 -15.85 9.61 1.62
CA HIS A 51 -17.31 9.45 1.57
C HIS A 51 -17.94 9.41 2.96
N GLY A 52 -17.45 10.28 3.86
CA GLY A 52 -17.98 10.38 5.20
C GLY A 52 -17.40 9.40 6.18
N ASN A 53 -16.47 8.55 5.76
CA ASN A 53 -15.86 7.53 6.63
C ASN A 53 -14.39 7.85 6.86
N PRO A 54 -13.90 7.69 8.08
CA PRO A 54 -12.47 7.87 8.32
C PRO A 54 -11.70 6.71 7.70
N LEU A 55 -10.61 7.03 7.03
CA LEU A 55 -9.80 6.03 6.33
C LEU A 55 -8.34 6.31 6.65
N PRO A 56 -7.62 5.35 7.25
CA PRO A 56 -6.19 5.56 7.53
C PRO A 56 -5.40 5.65 6.23
N VAL A 57 -4.38 6.49 6.23
CA VAL A 57 -3.52 6.69 5.06
C VAL A 57 -2.11 6.28 5.42
N LEU A 58 -1.60 5.27 4.75
CA LEU A 58 -0.24 4.78 4.91
C LEU A 58 0.62 5.36 3.80
N ASP A 59 1.78 5.91 4.17
CA ASP A 59 2.74 6.32 3.14
C ASP A 59 3.53 5.09 2.72
N LEU A 60 3.27 4.61 1.51
CA LEU A 60 3.80 3.32 1.10
C LEU A 60 5.32 3.32 0.98
N ALA A 61 5.90 4.40 0.45
CA ALA A 61 7.36 4.46 0.35
C ALA A 61 8.00 4.45 1.73
N SER A 62 7.43 5.18 2.67
CA SER A 62 7.92 5.19 4.04
C SER A 62 7.87 3.80 4.65
N PHE A 63 6.79 3.08 4.42
CA PHE A 63 6.62 1.74 4.95
C PHE A 63 7.61 0.75 4.33
N LEU A 64 7.76 0.80 3.00
CA LEU A 64 8.62 -0.17 2.32
C LEU A 64 10.10 0.09 2.53
N HIS A 65 10.50 1.34 2.68
CA HIS A 65 11.91 1.72 2.72
C HIS A 65 12.36 2.24 4.07
N ASP A 66 11.47 2.25 5.06
CA ASP A 66 11.80 2.70 6.41
C ASP A 66 12.38 4.12 6.38
N GLU A 67 11.68 5.01 5.69
CA GLU A 67 12.08 6.41 5.51
C GLU A 67 10.97 7.32 5.99
N PRO A 68 11.29 8.58 6.29
CA PRO A 68 10.23 9.54 6.61
C PRO A 68 9.28 9.73 5.41
N PRO A 69 7.99 9.99 5.67
CA PRO A 69 7.06 10.25 4.57
C PRO A 69 7.43 11.49 3.79
N GLY A 70 7.12 11.48 2.50
CA GLY A 70 7.27 12.66 1.67
C GLY A 70 6.13 13.64 1.89
N ASN A 71 6.15 14.72 1.11
CA ASN A 71 5.19 15.82 1.28
C ASN A 71 4.02 15.76 0.32
N SER A 72 4.09 14.97 -0.71
CA SER A 72 3.05 14.96 -1.74
C SER A 72 2.94 13.55 -2.33
N GLY A 73 1.89 13.38 -3.14
CA GLY A 73 1.67 12.13 -3.83
C GLY A 73 0.22 11.95 -4.16
N ARG A 74 -0.10 10.74 -4.62
CA ARG A 74 -1.45 10.35 -4.99
C ARG A 74 -1.93 9.29 -4.02
N ILE A 75 -3.23 9.21 -3.87
CA ILE A 75 -3.84 8.24 -2.95
C ILE A 75 -4.46 7.10 -3.74
N LEU A 76 -4.13 5.88 -3.35
CA LEU A 76 -4.77 4.68 -3.85
C LEU A 76 -5.69 4.16 -2.76
N ILE A 77 -6.98 4.16 -3.02
CA ILE A 77 -7.95 3.62 -2.07
C ILE A 77 -8.12 2.14 -2.36
N LEU A 78 -7.87 1.30 -1.37
CA LEU A 78 -8.02 -0.14 -1.56
C LEU A 78 -9.49 -0.52 -1.62
N ASP A 79 -9.79 -1.57 -2.41
CA ASP A 79 -11.13 -2.12 -2.44
C ASP A 79 -11.52 -2.59 -1.04
N HIS A 80 -12.77 -2.36 -0.67
CA HIS A 80 -13.23 -2.67 0.70
C HIS A 80 -13.10 -4.14 1.03
N LYS A 81 -13.07 -5.02 0.03
CA LYS A 81 -12.85 -6.46 0.27
C LYS A 81 -11.44 -6.72 0.80
N ILE A 82 -10.49 -5.86 0.47
CA ILE A 82 -9.13 -5.98 0.97
C ILE A 82 -9.03 -5.43 2.38
N GLY A 83 -9.58 -4.24 2.59
CA GLY A 83 -9.52 -3.60 3.88
C GLY A 83 -9.76 -2.11 3.77
N SER A 84 -9.93 -1.49 4.91
CA SER A 84 -10.17 -0.04 4.97
C SER A 84 -8.84 0.68 5.10
N LEU A 85 -8.21 0.94 3.98
CA LEU A 85 -6.88 1.54 3.96
C LEU A 85 -6.67 2.30 2.68
N ALA A 86 -5.98 3.42 2.78
CA ALA A 86 -5.49 4.18 1.63
C ALA A 86 -3.98 4.17 1.65
N LEU A 87 -3.38 4.09 0.46
CA LEU A 87 -1.93 4.11 0.31
C LEU A 87 -1.54 5.38 -0.41
N ARG A 88 -0.58 6.13 0.12
CA ARG A 88 -0.04 7.26 -0.62
C ARG A 88 1.21 6.80 -1.38
N ILE A 89 1.22 7.11 -2.67
CA ILE A 89 2.31 6.79 -3.59
C ILE A 89 2.78 8.11 -4.23
N ASP A 90 3.86 8.03 -5.00
CA ASP A 90 4.37 9.24 -5.63
C ASP A 90 3.56 9.61 -6.88
N THR A 91 3.61 8.78 -7.91
CA THR A 91 2.89 9.07 -9.16
C THR A 91 2.25 7.81 -9.70
N VAL A 92 1.19 8.00 -10.47
CA VAL A 92 0.57 6.94 -11.26
C VAL A 92 1.04 7.13 -12.70
N GLU A 93 1.59 6.08 -13.30
CA GLU A 93 2.08 6.17 -14.67
C GLU A 93 1.03 5.73 -15.67
N ARG A 94 0.51 4.50 -15.54
CA ARG A 94 -0.43 3.96 -16.50
C ARG A 94 -1.05 2.68 -15.99
N ILE A 95 -2.06 2.24 -16.69
CA ILE A 95 -2.66 0.93 -16.49
C ILE A 95 -2.33 0.09 -17.71
N ILE A 96 -1.84 -1.13 -17.47
CA ILE A 96 -1.54 -2.07 -18.55
C ILE A 96 -2.37 -3.32 -18.35
N SER A 97 -2.54 -4.06 -19.45
CA SER A 97 -3.39 -5.25 -19.46
C SER A 97 -2.57 -6.44 -19.93
N ASP A 98 -2.91 -7.63 -19.42
CA ASP A 98 -2.22 -8.85 -19.83
C ASP A 98 -2.85 -9.48 -21.07
N ILE A 99 -3.67 -8.73 -21.81
CA ILE A 99 -4.42 -9.28 -22.92
C ILE A 99 -3.53 -9.79 -24.04
N ARG A 100 -2.30 -9.27 -24.13
CA ARG A 100 -1.39 -9.66 -25.20
C ARG A 100 -0.18 -10.41 -24.68
N GLY A 101 -0.37 -11.19 -23.62
CA GLY A 101 0.69 -12.04 -23.15
C GLY A 101 1.76 -11.32 -22.33
N LEU A 102 1.32 -10.35 -21.55
CA LEU A 102 2.20 -9.73 -20.58
C LEU A 102 2.78 -10.82 -19.69
N GLN A 103 4.09 -10.86 -19.55
CA GLN A 103 4.75 -11.90 -18.78
C GLN A 103 4.74 -11.57 -17.31
N ILE A 104 4.26 -12.51 -16.50
CA ILE A 104 4.28 -12.39 -15.05
C ILE A 104 5.19 -13.50 -14.55
N GLN A 105 6.21 -13.13 -13.80
CA GLN A 105 7.23 -14.06 -13.35
C GLN A 105 7.23 -14.17 -11.85
N GLN A 106 7.57 -15.36 -11.34
CA GLN A 106 7.81 -15.52 -9.93
C GLN A 106 9.16 -14.93 -9.58
N GLN A 107 9.29 -14.42 -8.37
CA GLN A 107 10.55 -13.89 -7.89
C GLN A 107 10.66 -14.16 -6.41
N GLU A 108 11.85 -13.97 -5.87
CA GLU A 108 12.02 -14.02 -4.42
C GLU A 108 11.20 -12.89 -3.80
N GLU A 109 10.67 -13.15 -2.61
CA GLU A 109 9.91 -12.14 -1.91
C GLU A 109 10.81 -10.97 -1.54
N VAL A 110 10.52 -9.83 -2.13
CA VAL A 110 11.23 -8.59 -1.85
C VAL A 110 10.20 -7.48 -1.79
N SER A 111 10.23 -6.69 -0.72
CA SER A 111 9.35 -5.53 -0.59
C SER A 111 7.90 -5.89 -0.83
N TYR A 112 7.46 -7.01 -0.26
CA TYR A 112 6.05 -7.44 -0.37
C TYR A 112 5.63 -7.76 -1.79
N ALA A 113 6.56 -8.28 -2.59
CA ALA A 113 6.26 -8.72 -3.95
C ALA A 113 6.79 -10.14 -4.14
N ARG A 114 5.92 -11.04 -4.58
CA ARG A 114 6.30 -12.42 -4.92
C ARG A 114 6.38 -12.64 -6.41
N GLN A 115 5.91 -11.67 -7.18
CA GLN A 115 5.86 -11.76 -8.63
C GLN A 115 6.32 -10.45 -9.20
N SER A 116 6.72 -10.49 -10.46
CA SER A 116 7.04 -9.28 -11.20
C SER A 116 6.43 -9.35 -12.57
N ILE A 117 6.28 -8.19 -13.19
CA ILE A 117 5.73 -8.04 -14.53
C ILE A 117 6.86 -7.57 -15.42
N MET A 118 7.01 -8.23 -16.59
CA MET A 118 7.94 -7.74 -17.59
C MET A 118 7.20 -6.78 -18.49
N PHE A 119 7.62 -5.52 -18.49
CA PHE A 119 7.00 -4.48 -19.27
C PHE A 119 8.10 -3.70 -19.98
N ASN A 120 8.11 -3.75 -21.32
CA ASN A 120 9.15 -3.07 -22.11
C ASN A 120 10.55 -3.42 -21.64
N THR A 121 10.79 -4.71 -21.45
CA THR A 121 12.07 -5.27 -20.99
C THR A 121 12.44 -4.89 -19.55
N GLU A 122 11.59 -4.20 -18.85
CA GLU A 122 11.82 -3.86 -17.44
C GLU A 122 11.04 -4.80 -16.55
N LYS A 123 11.68 -5.25 -15.47
CA LYS A 123 11.05 -6.11 -14.49
C LYS A 123 10.48 -5.25 -13.37
N ILE A 124 9.16 -5.26 -13.25
CA ILE A 124 8.46 -4.40 -12.28
C ILE A 124 7.86 -5.29 -11.21
N PRO A 125 8.21 -5.07 -9.92
CA PRO A 125 7.62 -5.88 -8.85
C PRO A 125 6.11 -5.68 -8.78
N LEU A 126 5.38 -6.78 -8.65
CA LEU A 126 3.94 -6.75 -8.45
C LEU A 126 3.66 -6.84 -6.95
N LEU A 127 3.20 -5.75 -6.39
CA LEU A 127 2.99 -5.66 -4.96
C LEU A 127 1.87 -6.60 -4.54
N ALA A 128 2.16 -7.44 -3.55
CA ALA A 128 1.18 -8.39 -3.02
C ALA A 128 0.46 -7.73 -1.86
N ILE A 129 -0.73 -7.22 -2.12
CA ILE A 129 -1.47 -6.45 -1.13
C ILE A 129 -1.85 -7.29 0.07
N ASP A 130 -2.12 -8.60 -0.14
CA ASP A 130 -2.42 -9.48 0.97
C ASP A 130 -1.25 -9.59 1.96
N MET A 131 -0.02 -9.65 1.44
CA MET A 131 1.16 -9.65 2.30
C MET A 131 1.29 -8.36 3.07
N LEU A 132 1.07 -7.25 2.38
CA LEU A 132 1.15 -5.93 2.99
C LEU A 132 0.13 -5.81 4.13
N MET A 133 -1.10 -6.22 3.88
CA MET A 133 -2.14 -6.12 4.88
C MET A 133 -1.85 -7.00 6.09
N ALA A 134 -1.32 -8.20 5.86
CA ALA A 134 -0.97 -9.09 6.96
C ALA A 134 0.11 -8.48 7.85
N GLU A 135 1.12 -7.87 7.22
CA GLU A 135 2.20 -7.22 7.96
C GLU A 135 1.69 -6.02 8.77
N LEU A 136 0.81 -5.24 8.16
CA LEU A 136 0.25 -4.08 8.85
C LEU A 136 -0.59 -4.49 10.05
N GLU A 137 -1.36 -5.55 9.92
CA GLU A 137 -2.14 -6.05 11.05
C GLU A 137 -1.23 -6.49 12.20
N ASP A 138 -0.14 -7.16 11.86
CA ASP A 138 0.80 -7.59 12.88
C ASP A 138 1.46 -6.40 13.56
N GLU A 139 1.83 -5.38 12.80
CA GLU A 139 2.45 -4.19 13.37
C GLU A 139 1.52 -3.45 14.30
N ILE A 140 0.28 -3.29 13.88
CA ILE A 140 -0.70 -2.58 14.70
C ILE A 140 -0.97 -3.36 15.98
N ARG A 141 -1.09 -4.67 15.87
CA ARG A 141 -1.33 -5.52 17.04
C ARG A 141 -0.17 -5.46 18.02
N ALA A 142 1.06 -5.56 17.50
CA ALA A 142 2.25 -5.50 18.34
C ALA A 142 2.41 -4.11 18.96
N GLY A 143 2.20 -3.06 18.15
CA GLY A 143 2.30 -1.70 18.64
C GLY A 143 1.28 -1.40 19.72
N GLY A 144 0.04 -1.84 19.51
CA GLY A 144 -1.00 -1.66 20.49
C GLY A 144 -0.70 -2.37 21.80
N GLY A 145 -0.21 -3.60 21.70
CA GLY A 145 0.18 -4.33 22.88
C GLY A 145 1.30 -3.67 23.65
N LYS A 146 2.31 -3.17 22.93
CA LYS A 146 3.41 -2.48 23.58
C LYS A 146 2.96 -1.21 24.23
N ASN A 147 2.07 -0.49 23.62
CA ASN A 147 1.63 0.79 24.15
C ASN A 147 0.80 0.63 25.39
N GLU A 148 0.24 -0.48 25.57
CA GLU A 148 -0.53 -0.72 26.77
C GLU A 148 0.31 -1.32 27.85
N GLY A 149 1.36 -1.72 27.58
CA GLY A 149 2.32 -2.17 28.55
C GLY A 149 3.38 -1.14 28.73
N SER A 150 2.88 -0.58 28.06
CA SER A 150 3.67 0.03 28.24
C SER A 150 3.62 0.56 28.58
N ALA A 151 2.96 0.32 28.28
CA ALA A 151 3.03 0.75 28.64
C ALA A 151 2.81 0.59 28.99
N GLY A 152 2.37 0.05 28.84
CA GLY A 152 2.60 -0.02 29.18
C GLY A 152 2.46 -0.46 29.26
N VAL A 153 2.37 -0.80 29.27
CA VAL A 153 2.79 -1.07 29.43
C VAL A 153 2.83 -1.33 29.53
N LYS A 154 2.59 -1.42 29.56
CA LYS A 154 3.05 -1.49 29.68
C LYS A 154 2.91 -1.38 29.94
N ALA A 155 2.37 -1.57 29.91
CA ALA A 155 2.65 -1.43 30.11
C ALA A 155 2.58 -1.47 30.21
N GLU A 156 2.23 -1.51 30.08
CA GLU A 156 2.67 -1.40 30.16
C GLU A 156 2.74 -1.15 30.16
N LYS A 157 2.24 -1.39 30.25
CA LYS A 157 2.71 -1.05 30.19
C LYS A 157 2.82 -0.53 30.15
N GLY A 158 2.17 -0.79 29.85
CA GLY A 158 2.59 -0.21 29.78
C GLY A 158 2.75 0.04 29.76
#